data_03bfeb59dbd044885844b70d446f5569
#
_entry.id   03bfeb59dbd044885844b70d446f5569
#
_cell.length_a   1.000
_cell.length_b   1.000
_cell.length_c   1.000
_cell.angle_alpha   90.00
_cell.angle_beta   90.00
_cell.angle_gamma   90.00
#
_symmetry.space_group_name_H-M   'P 1'
#
loop_
_entity.id
_entity.type
_entity.pdbx_description
1 polymer ?
#
loop_
_entity_poly.entity_id
_entity_poly.type
_entity_poly.pdbx_seq_one_letter_code
_entity_poly.pdbx_strand_id
1 'polypeptide(L)'
;KNKCVSAKIKSMYKSLLFILGVVFSGLWWSCERAAEQYDIVVYGGTPAGIMAAIQGQKMGKKVILLEPESRIGGLTAGGLGDTDHGKISTIGGLAADFYRRIGVKYGQPEAVWQFEPKVALAVFQELIAENKVDLKYHERLDLDNGVAKEGSRIVSIRMESGNVYKGKVFIDATYEGDLMAKAGVSYFVGREGNARYGEKNNGIRPEGENELPGGIDPYRVAGDPASGLLPRVNADAGGNAGDEDTKVQAYCYRMCLTDSVENRIFIEKPEGYDEMEYELLFRALEKGMPKDRCFKLHLVGNRKTDSNNHYGVSTDYNGGNHNYPEAGYAEREKIRKQHETYQKGLVWTLQNHPRVPQEVRAYYAAWGLPKDEFVENGHWTPQLYIRESRRMTGDYVVTENVVRLREPVSDPVGLGSYAIDSHHTQYCLDKEGYVRSEGGFYLPLKQPYQISYKVMLPKKQECANLLVPVCVSATHAAYGLSLIHISEPTRH
;
A
#
# COMPACT_ATOMS: atom_id res chain seq x y z
N LYS A 1 46.08 71.06 -18.92
CA LYS A 1 46.37 69.72 -19.43
C LYS A 1 45.99 68.61 -18.47
N ASN A 2 45.88 68.81 -17.12
CA ASN A 2 45.60 67.75 -16.15
C ASN A 2 44.10 67.34 -15.99
N LYS A 3 43.15 68.13 -16.49
CA LYS A 3 41.73 67.76 -16.39
C LYS A 3 41.22 66.78 -17.46
N CYS A 4 41.91 66.74 -18.60
CA CYS A 4 41.51 65.87 -19.72
C CYS A 4 41.96 64.41 -19.55
N VAL A 5 43.06 64.15 -18.82
CA VAL A 5 43.57 62.81 -18.53
C VAL A 5 42.72 62.09 -17.50
N SER A 6 42.20 62.81 -16.46
CA SER A 6 41.33 62.24 -15.43
C SER A 6 39.97 61.78 -15.98
N ALA A 7 39.42 62.46 -16.98
CA ALA A 7 38.14 62.07 -17.60
C ALA A 7 38.25 60.82 -18.48
N LYS A 8 39.37 60.62 -19.20
CA LYS A 8 39.61 59.42 -20.00
C LYS A 8 39.85 58.20 -19.14
N ILE A 9 40.57 58.32 -18.02
CA ILE A 9 40.79 57.18 -17.09
C ILE A 9 39.48 56.79 -16.42
N LYS A 10 38.60 57.71 -15.99
CA LYS A 10 37.27 57.35 -15.43
C LYS A 10 36.31 56.69 -16.43
N SER A 11 36.43 57.06 -17.73
CA SER A 11 35.64 56.43 -18.79
C SER A 11 36.11 55.01 -19.09
N MET A 12 37.42 54.75 -19.08
CA MET A 12 38.00 53.41 -19.27
C MET A 12 37.62 52.45 -18.10
N TYR A 13 37.65 52.96 -16.84
CA TYR A 13 37.25 52.12 -15.70
C TYR A 13 35.73 51.79 -15.71
N LYS A 14 34.88 52.71 -16.17
CA LYS A 14 33.43 52.41 -16.32
C LYS A 14 33.20 51.37 -17.44
N SER A 15 33.92 51.46 -18.55
CA SER A 15 33.79 50.46 -19.63
C SER A 15 34.37 49.10 -19.24
N LEU A 16 35.45 49.05 -18.46
CA LEU A 16 36.05 47.82 -17.96
C LEU A 16 35.14 47.12 -16.92
N LEU A 17 34.47 47.90 -16.01
CA LEU A 17 33.50 47.37 -15.06
C LEU A 17 32.21 46.89 -15.74
N PHE A 18 31.79 47.50 -16.86
CA PHE A 18 30.63 47.04 -17.63
C PHE A 18 30.93 45.75 -18.39
N ILE A 19 32.16 45.59 -18.94
CA ILE A 19 32.58 44.33 -19.60
C ILE A 19 32.80 43.19 -18.61
N LEU A 20 33.35 43.45 -17.41
CA LEU A 20 33.42 42.46 -16.32
C LEU A 20 32.06 42.06 -15.78
N GLY A 21 31.09 42.98 -15.69
CA GLY A 21 29.72 42.70 -15.28
C GLY A 21 28.96 41.83 -16.27
N VAL A 22 29.17 42.02 -17.58
CA VAL A 22 28.55 41.17 -18.64
C VAL A 22 29.20 39.81 -18.75
N VAL A 23 30.52 39.68 -18.48
CA VAL A 23 31.19 38.37 -18.45
C VAL A 23 30.83 37.57 -17.20
N PHE A 24 30.55 38.20 -16.05
CA PHE A 24 30.12 37.52 -14.85
C PHE A 24 28.63 37.12 -14.88
N SER A 25 27.79 37.83 -15.63
CA SER A 25 26.36 37.44 -15.81
C SER A 25 26.20 36.31 -16.87
N GLY A 26 27.21 36.02 -17.68
CA GLY A 26 27.19 34.94 -18.66
C GLY A 26 27.71 33.58 -18.15
N LEU A 27 28.21 33.52 -16.90
CA LEU A 27 28.81 32.30 -16.34
C LEU A 27 27.91 31.54 -15.35
N TRP A 28 26.67 31.98 -15.20
CA TRP A 28 25.62 31.16 -14.56
C TRP A 28 24.85 30.36 -15.60
N TRP A 29 25.54 29.78 -16.56
CA TRP A 29 25.05 28.56 -17.17
C TRP A 29 25.22 27.49 -16.10
N SER A 30 24.17 27.28 -15.34
CA SER A 30 23.97 26.04 -14.61
C SER A 30 24.29 24.90 -15.59
N CYS A 31 25.36 24.19 -15.33
CA CYS A 31 25.62 22.95 -16.00
C CYS A 31 24.50 22.02 -15.55
N GLU A 32 23.34 22.12 -16.21
CA GLU A 32 22.32 21.09 -16.09
C GLU A 32 23.01 19.80 -16.50
N ARG A 33 23.44 19.03 -15.52
CA ARG A 33 23.89 17.66 -15.79
C ARG A 33 22.81 17.05 -16.64
N ALA A 34 23.16 16.71 -17.90
CA ALA A 34 22.23 16.05 -18.79
C ALA A 34 21.60 14.89 -18.01
N ALA A 35 20.28 14.98 -17.79
CA ALA A 35 19.58 14.01 -16.96
C ALA A 35 19.87 12.62 -17.53
N GLU A 36 20.39 11.74 -16.69
CA GLU A 36 20.80 10.41 -17.09
C GLU A 36 19.63 9.64 -17.71
N GLN A 37 19.86 9.02 -18.87
CA GLN A 37 18.84 8.27 -19.58
C GLN A 37 18.88 6.79 -19.17
N TYR A 38 17.74 6.27 -18.73
CA TYR A 38 17.55 4.87 -18.39
C TYR A 38 16.73 4.14 -19.46
N ASP A 39 16.91 2.83 -19.57
CA ASP A 39 15.99 2.00 -20.37
C ASP A 39 14.68 1.83 -19.62
N ILE A 40 14.76 1.61 -18.30
CA ILE A 40 13.61 1.39 -17.43
C ILE A 40 13.74 2.25 -16.18
N VAL A 41 12.70 3.00 -15.85
CA VAL A 41 12.55 3.72 -14.59
C VAL A 41 11.41 3.05 -13.81
N VAL A 42 11.74 2.46 -12.66
CA VAL A 42 10.76 1.84 -11.76
C VAL A 42 10.49 2.78 -10.60
N TYR A 43 9.23 3.12 -10.37
CA TYR A 43 8.76 3.94 -9.27
C TYR A 43 7.99 3.09 -8.27
N GLY A 44 8.50 2.99 -7.03
CA GLY A 44 8.00 2.16 -5.94
C GLY A 44 8.87 0.92 -5.70
N GLY A 45 9.57 0.89 -4.56
CA GLY A 45 10.38 -0.25 -4.09
C GLY A 45 9.57 -1.36 -3.42
N THR A 46 8.35 -1.60 -3.88
CA THR A 46 7.53 -2.76 -3.50
C THR A 46 8.15 -4.06 -4.03
N PRO A 47 7.73 -5.25 -3.60
CA PRO A 47 8.21 -6.51 -4.18
C PRO A 47 8.11 -6.54 -5.71
N ALA A 48 7.01 -6.04 -6.27
CA ALA A 48 6.81 -5.96 -7.71
C ALA A 48 7.85 -5.05 -8.39
N GLY A 49 8.12 -3.87 -7.82
CA GLY A 49 9.11 -2.93 -8.34
C GLY A 49 10.54 -3.47 -8.24
N ILE A 50 10.88 -4.10 -7.11
CA ILE A 50 12.20 -4.75 -6.92
C ILE A 50 12.42 -5.84 -7.96
N MET A 51 11.44 -6.75 -8.13
CA MET A 51 11.57 -7.86 -9.08
C MET A 51 11.60 -7.38 -10.53
N ALA A 52 10.83 -6.35 -10.87
CA ALA A 52 10.87 -5.71 -12.20
C ALA A 52 12.26 -5.09 -12.48
N ALA A 53 12.83 -4.40 -11.50
CA ALA A 53 14.17 -3.80 -11.64
C ALA A 53 15.25 -4.88 -11.80
N ILE A 54 15.21 -5.94 -10.99
CA ILE A 54 16.14 -7.08 -11.07
C ILE A 54 16.04 -7.76 -12.44
N GLN A 55 14.82 -8.04 -12.90
CA GLN A 55 14.62 -8.69 -14.19
C GLN A 55 15.11 -7.80 -15.34
N GLY A 56 14.88 -6.50 -15.28
CA GLY A 56 15.43 -5.54 -16.24
C GLY A 56 16.95 -5.58 -16.30
N GLN A 57 17.64 -5.60 -15.16
CA GLN A 57 19.09 -5.72 -15.07
C GLN A 57 19.59 -7.05 -15.66
N LYS A 58 18.94 -8.18 -15.32
CA LYS A 58 19.27 -9.49 -15.89
C LYS A 58 19.14 -9.54 -17.42
N MET A 59 18.25 -8.69 -17.99
CA MET A 59 18.10 -8.53 -19.44
C MET A 59 19.09 -7.52 -20.05
N GLY A 60 20.07 -7.04 -19.29
CA GLY A 60 21.09 -6.09 -19.75
C GLY A 60 20.56 -4.67 -19.99
N LYS A 61 19.44 -4.30 -19.34
CA LYS A 61 18.90 -2.94 -19.41
C LYS A 61 19.50 -2.05 -18.34
N LYS A 62 19.64 -0.76 -18.63
CA LYS A 62 19.99 0.24 -17.63
C LYS A 62 18.73 0.60 -16.85
N VAL A 63 18.66 0.19 -15.59
CA VAL A 63 17.48 0.33 -14.74
C VAL A 63 17.80 1.20 -13.53
N ILE A 64 16.82 2.02 -13.12
CA ILE A 64 16.80 2.70 -11.82
C ILE A 64 15.53 2.34 -11.08
N LEU A 65 15.66 2.09 -9.78
CA LEU A 65 14.54 1.89 -8.84
C LEU A 65 14.46 3.11 -7.91
N LEU A 66 13.31 3.76 -7.91
CA LEU A 66 13.02 4.95 -7.10
C LEU A 66 12.05 4.57 -5.99
N GLU A 67 12.50 4.67 -4.75
CA GLU A 67 11.67 4.41 -3.57
C GLU A 67 11.25 5.74 -2.93
N PRO A 68 9.94 5.99 -2.76
CA PRO A 68 9.45 7.21 -2.13
C PRO A 68 9.88 7.39 -0.66
N GLU A 69 10.02 6.29 0.05
CA GLU A 69 10.29 6.27 1.49
C GLU A 69 11.73 5.85 1.80
N SER A 70 12.02 5.52 3.05
CA SER A 70 13.35 5.09 3.52
C SER A 70 13.57 3.58 3.46
N ARG A 71 12.55 2.78 3.11
CA ARG A 71 12.57 1.33 3.21
C ARG A 71 11.94 0.67 1.99
N ILE A 72 12.63 -0.32 1.43
CA ILE A 72 12.12 -1.14 0.32
C ILE A 72 11.42 -2.40 0.82
N GLY A 73 10.74 -3.08 -0.10
CA GLY A 73 10.07 -4.36 0.13
C GLY A 73 8.60 -4.20 0.53
N GLY A 74 8.09 -2.95 0.59
CA GLY A 74 6.68 -2.66 0.83
C GLY A 74 6.10 -3.46 1.98
N LEU A 75 4.93 -4.05 1.80
CA LEU A 75 4.24 -4.86 2.81
C LEU A 75 5.03 -6.09 3.24
N THR A 76 5.70 -6.77 2.33
CA THR A 76 6.46 -8.01 2.62
C THR A 76 7.58 -7.75 3.64
N ALA A 77 8.29 -6.62 3.55
CA ALA A 77 9.25 -6.19 4.55
C ALA A 77 8.64 -5.27 5.61
N GLY A 78 7.36 -4.94 5.50
CA GLY A 78 6.62 -3.99 6.33
C GLY A 78 5.61 -4.64 7.30
N GLY A 79 5.76 -5.93 7.61
CA GLY A 79 4.93 -6.59 8.63
C GLY A 79 4.07 -7.75 8.13
N LEU A 80 3.79 -7.84 6.82
CA LEU A 80 3.08 -8.99 6.23
C LEU A 80 4.06 -10.16 6.09
N GLY A 81 4.24 -10.88 7.19
CA GLY A 81 5.17 -11.99 7.30
C GLY A 81 4.55 -13.37 7.07
N ASP A 82 3.23 -13.47 7.07
CA ASP A 82 2.49 -14.69 6.74
C ASP A 82 1.99 -14.60 5.29
N THR A 83 2.53 -15.45 4.43
CA THR A 83 2.27 -15.38 3.00
C THR A 83 0.95 -16.07 2.63
N ASP A 84 0.02 -15.34 2.03
CA ASP A 84 -1.24 -15.86 1.47
C ASP A 84 -0.98 -16.62 0.16
N HIS A 85 -0.28 -17.76 0.22
CA HIS A 85 0.26 -18.42 -0.96
C HIS A 85 -0.74 -19.25 -1.78
N GLY A 86 -1.93 -19.57 -1.25
CA GLY A 86 -2.86 -20.48 -1.94
C GLY A 86 -2.18 -21.82 -2.27
N LYS A 87 -2.08 -22.16 -3.56
CA LYS A 87 -1.34 -23.35 -4.02
C LYS A 87 0.13 -22.99 -4.29
N ILE A 88 1.04 -23.45 -3.45
CA ILE A 88 2.48 -23.18 -3.54
C ILE A 88 3.05 -23.52 -4.93
N SER A 89 2.55 -24.55 -5.60
CA SER A 89 3.00 -24.95 -6.94
C SER A 89 2.76 -23.89 -8.04
N THR A 90 2.02 -22.82 -7.75
CA THR A 90 1.82 -21.70 -8.68
C THR A 90 2.89 -20.62 -8.55
N ILE A 91 3.75 -20.69 -7.53
CA ILE A 91 4.79 -19.69 -7.27
C ILE A 91 6.08 -20.14 -7.94
N GLY A 92 6.58 -19.35 -8.87
CA GLY A 92 7.78 -19.63 -9.67
C GLY A 92 8.72 -18.43 -9.73
N GLY A 93 9.74 -18.50 -10.61
CA GLY A 93 10.63 -17.41 -10.97
C GLY A 93 11.36 -16.75 -9.80
N LEU A 94 11.47 -15.42 -9.80
CA LEU A 94 12.15 -14.66 -8.75
C LEU A 94 11.38 -14.72 -7.42
N ALA A 95 10.06 -14.89 -7.44
CA ALA A 95 9.29 -15.04 -6.22
C ALA A 95 9.68 -16.33 -5.48
N ALA A 96 9.79 -17.47 -6.19
CA ALA A 96 10.26 -18.72 -5.61
C ALA A 96 11.70 -18.60 -5.09
N ASP A 97 12.59 -17.88 -5.81
CA ASP A 97 13.96 -17.60 -5.35
C ASP A 97 13.96 -16.79 -4.05
N PHE A 98 13.09 -15.77 -3.93
CA PHE A 98 12.95 -14.99 -2.72
C PHE A 98 12.60 -15.87 -1.51
N TYR A 99 11.56 -16.70 -1.60
CA TYR A 99 11.13 -17.55 -0.48
C TYR A 99 12.16 -18.65 -0.15
N ARG A 100 12.88 -19.17 -1.14
CA ARG A 100 14.00 -20.09 -0.90
C ARG A 100 15.15 -19.40 -0.15
N ARG A 101 15.48 -18.13 -0.47
CA ARG A 101 16.49 -17.34 0.26
C ARG A 101 16.04 -17.03 1.69
N ILE A 102 14.74 -16.79 1.91
CA ILE A 102 14.18 -16.72 3.27
C ILE A 102 14.48 -18.03 4.02
N GLY A 103 14.22 -19.19 3.42
CA GLY A 103 14.55 -20.49 4.01
C GLY A 103 16.02 -20.60 4.41
N VAL A 104 16.93 -20.21 3.52
CA VAL A 104 18.38 -20.19 3.81
C VAL A 104 18.73 -19.32 5.01
N LYS A 105 18.07 -18.16 5.18
CA LYS A 105 18.25 -17.30 6.37
C LYS A 105 17.84 -17.98 7.69
N TYR A 106 16.89 -18.89 7.63
CA TYR A 106 16.47 -19.71 8.78
C TYR A 106 17.20 -21.08 8.85
N GLY A 107 18.25 -21.29 8.03
CA GLY A 107 19.00 -22.55 8.01
C GLY A 107 18.25 -23.73 7.38
N GLN A 108 17.24 -23.45 6.54
CA GLN A 108 16.43 -24.44 5.84
C GLN A 108 16.75 -24.44 4.34
N PRO A 109 16.81 -25.60 3.68
CA PRO A 109 17.06 -25.65 2.23
C PRO A 109 15.82 -25.32 1.38
N GLU A 110 14.62 -25.51 1.93
CA GLU A 110 13.34 -25.25 1.28
C GLU A 110 12.89 -23.80 1.44
N ALA A 111 11.89 -23.40 0.67
CA ALA A 111 11.23 -22.12 0.80
C ALA A 111 10.46 -22.02 2.14
N VAL A 112 10.54 -20.86 2.78
CA VAL A 112 9.81 -20.55 4.01
C VAL A 112 8.82 -19.43 3.71
N TRP A 113 7.57 -19.63 4.16
CA TRP A 113 6.42 -18.80 3.84
C TRP A 113 5.97 -17.90 4.99
N GLN A 114 6.46 -18.13 6.20
CA GLN A 114 6.31 -17.28 7.38
C GLN A 114 7.69 -16.76 7.78
N PHE A 115 7.83 -15.45 7.90
CA PHE A 115 9.13 -14.82 8.16
C PHE A 115 9.01 -13.46 8.82
N GLU A 116 10.10 -13.07 9.47
CA GLU A 116 10.26 -11.77 10.12
C GLU A 116 10.48 -10.66 9.09
N PRO A 117 9.94 -9.43 9.31
CA PRO A 117 10.11 -8.29 8.39
C PRO A 117 11.56 -7.96 8.06
N LYS A 118 12.46 -7.99 9.06
CA LYS A 118 13.90 -7.74 8.87
C LYS A 118 14.58 -8.77 7.96
N VAL A 119 14.12 -10.03 8.01
CA VAL A 119 14.66 -11.11 7.16
C VAL A 119 14.26 -10.89 5.72
N ALA A 120 13.00 -10.53 5.47
CA ALA A 120 12.54 -10.14 4.14
C ALA A 120 13.32 -8.96 3.57
N LEU A 121 13.50 -7.89 4.38
CA LEU A 121 14.30 -6.72 3.99
C LEU A 121 15.72 -7.12 3.59
N ALA A 122 16.39 -7.94 4.40
CA ALA A 122 17.75 -8.39 4.12
C ALA A 122 17.84 -9.15 2.80
N VAL A 123 16.89 -10.02 2.50
CA VAL A 123 16.85 -10.75 1.21
C VAL A 123 16.62 -9.81 0.04
N PHE A 124 15.74 -8.82 0.14
CA PHE A 124 15.57 -7.81 -0.92
C PHE A 124 16.84 -6.98 -1.14
N GLN A 125 17.51 -6.56 -0.07
CA GLN A 125 18.78 -5.81 -0.16
C GLN A 125 19.88 -6.65 -0.83
N GLU A 126 20.00 -7.93 -0.50
CA GLU A 126 20.93 -8.85 -1.15
C GLU A 126 20.62 -9.01 -2.64
N LEU A 127 19.38 -9.22 -3.00
CA LEU A 127 18.95 -9.35 -4.40
C LEU A 127 19.25 -8.08 -5.22
N ILE A 128 19.02 -6.90 -4.66
CA ILE A 128 19.36 -5.62 -5.29
C ILE A 128 20.87 -5.48 -5.49
N ALA A 129 21.66 -5.79 -4.45
CA ALA A 129 23.13 -5.68 -4.51
C ALA A 129 23.75 -6.67 -5.51
N GLU A 130 23.32 -7.93 -5.48
CA GLU A 130 23.77 -8.97 -6.42
C GLU A 130 23.52 -8.60 -7.88
N ASN A 131 22.36 -8.00 -8.16
CA ASN A 131 21.96 -7.61 -9.51
C ASN A 131 22.38 -6.17 -9.86
N LYS A 132 23.07 -5.45 -8.95
CA LYS A 132 23.59 -4.09 -9.18
C LYS A 132 22.50 -3.12 -9.63
N VAL A 133 21.31 -3.22 -9.04
CA VAL A 133 20.22 -2.27 -9.33
C VAL A 133 20.56 -0.91 -8.73
N ASP A 134 20.51 0.17 -9.54
CA ASP A 134 20.62 1.54 -9.03
C ASP A 134 19.34 1.88 -8.26
N LEU A 135 19.46 2.08 -6.93
CA LEU A 135 18.36 2.35 -6.01
C LEU A 135 18.54 3.74 -5.41
N LYS A 136 17.47 4.54 -5.45
CA LYS A 136 17.39 5.83 -4.78
C LYS A 136 16.21 5.82 -3.81
N TYR A 137 16.47 6.23 -2.58
CA TYR A 137 15.45 6.44 -1.54
C TYR A 137 15.00 7.89 -1.49
N HIS A 138 13.85 8.15 -0.88
CA HIS A 138 13.26 9.48 -0.69
C HIS A 138 12.99 10.21 -2.02
N GLU A 139 12.70 9.45 -3.05
CA GLU A 139 12.37 9.95 -4.39
C GLU A 139 10.85 9.89 -4.60
N ARG A 140 10.14 10.84 -3.96
CA ARG A 140 8.68 10.96 -4.02
C ARG A 140 8.27 11.81 -5.22
N LEU A 141 7.32 11.33 -6.03
CA LEU A 141 6.85 12.00 -7.25
C LEU A 141 6.28 13.39 -6.92
N ASP A 142 6.66 14.41 -7.67
CA ASP A 142 5.99 15.71 -7.63
C ASP A 142 4.57 15.56 -8.21
N LEU A 143 3.54 15.66 -7.36
CA LEU A 143 2.15 15.43 -7.77
C LEU A 143 1.58 16.53 -8.66
N ASP A 144 2.20 17.70 -8.73
CA ASP A 144 1.71 18.81 -9.54
C ASP A 144 2.34 18.84 -10.93
N ASN A 145 3.67 18.64 -11.01
CA ASN A 145 4.45 18.79 -12.24
C ASN A 145 5.39 17.60 -12.50
N GLY A 146 5.11 16.43 -11.88
CA GLY A 146 6.01 15.30 -11.85
C GLY A 146 6.09 14.49 -13.14
N VAL A 147 5.18 14.62 -14.10
CA VAL A 147 5.15 13.78 -15.30
C VAL A 147 5.21 14.62 -16.57
N ALA A 148 6.30 14.50 -17.32
CA ALA A 148 6.42 15.11 -18.65
C ALA A 148 6.13 14.06 -19.73
N LYS A 149 5.27 14.42 -20.69
CA LYS A 149 4.85 13.55 -21.81
C LYS A 149 5.07 14.21 -23.16
N GLU A 150 5.36 13.39 -24.18
CA GLU A 150 5.27 13.71 -25.58
C GLU A 150 4.22 12.80 -26.23
N GLY A 151 3.08 13.36 -26.58
CA GLY A 151 1.91 12.58 -26.98
C GLY A 151 1.47 11.59 -25.89
N SER A 152 1.37 10.31 -26.20
CA SER A 152 1.02 9.26 -25.26
C SER A 152 2.24 8.62 -24.56
N ARG A 153 3.42 9.24 -24.60
CA ARG A 153 4.63 8.66 -23.98
C ARG A 153 5.17 9.56 -22.86
N ILE A 154 5.47 8.98 -21.72
CA ILE A 154 6.25 9.63 -20.66
C ILE A 154 7.67 9.76 -21.16
N VAL A 155 8.27 10.96 -21.05
CA VAL A 155 9.69 11.21 -21.36
C VAL A 155 10.52 11.36 -20.11
N SER A 156 9.93 11.90 -19.04
CA SER A 156 10.61 12.01 -17.73
C SER A 156 9.61 12.09 -16.59
N ILE A 157 10.11 11.75 -15.40
CA ILE A 157 9.40 12.01 -14.13
C ILE A 157 10.29 12.87 -13.23
N ARG A 158 9.65 13.82 -12.52
CA ARG A 158 10.27 14.72 -11.54
C ARG A 158 9.84 14.35 -10.14
N MET A 159 10.78 14.37 -9.21
CA MET A 159 10.55 14.12 -7.79
C MET A 159 10.44 15.43 -7.01
N GLU A 160 9.85 15.38 -5.81
CA GLU A 160 9.83 16.50 -4.86
C GLU A 160 11.26 16.96 -4.46
N SER A 161 12.24 16.07 -4.52
CA SER A 161 13.68 16.37 -4.36
C SER A 161 14.22 17.31 -5.42
N GLY A 162 13.48 17.51 -6.52
CA GLY A 162 13.92 18.24 -7.71
C GLY A 162 14.66 17.37 -8.74
N ASN A 163 14.98 16.12 -8.43
CA ASN A 163 15.59 15.19 -9.36
C ASN A 163 14.64 14.85 -10.51
N VAL A 164 15.22 14.66 -11.72
CA VAL A 164 14.47 14.31 -12.93
C VAL A 164 15.05 13.05 -13.53
N TYR A 165 14.20 12.05 -13.76
CA TYR A 165 14.57 10.76 -14.33
C TYR A 165 13.95 10.58 -15.70
N LYS A 166 14.79 10.35 -16.72
CA LYS A 166 14.40 10.09 -18.12
C LYS A 166 14.44 8.61 -18.40
N GLY A 167 13.43 8.07 -19.10
CA GLY A 167 13.34 6.65 -19.40
C GLY A 167 12.66 6.34 -20.72
N LYS A 168 12.94 5.14 -21.26
CA LYS A 168 12.23 4.60 -22.43
C LYS A 168 10.91 3.94 -22.01
N VAL A 169 10.92 3.24 -20.85
CA VAL A 169 9.81 2.56 -20.22
C VAL A 169 9.75 2.98 -18.75
N PHE A 170 8.54 3.18 -18.25
CA PHE A 170 8.26 3.48 -16.87
C PHE A 170 7.41 2.36 -16.24
N ILE A 171 7.62 2.09 -14.95
CA ILE A 171 6.84 1.11 -14.19
C ILE A 171 6.36 1.81 -12.92
N ASP A 172 5.04 1.91 -12.73
CA ASP A 172 4.43 2.34 -11.47
C ASP A 172 4.15 1.11 -10.61
N ALA A 173 5.02 0.84 -9.66
CA ALA A 173 4.91 -0.27 -8.73
C ALA A 173 4.49 0.17 -7.32
N THR A 174 3.89 1.36 -7.18
CA THR A 174 3.38 1.86 -5.92
C THR A 174 1.99 1.29 -5.59
N TYR A 175 1.59 1.35 -4.32
CA TYR A 175 0.25 0.93 -3.89
C TYR A 175 -0.82 1.98 -4.22
N GLU A 176 -0.44 3.22 -4.46
CA GLU A 176 -1.31 4.36 -4.72
C GLU A 176 -1.59 4.60 -6.20
N GLY A 177 -0.65 4.23 -7.10
CA GLY A 177 -0.75 4.49 -8.53
C GLY A 177 -0.64 5.98 -8.89
N ASP A 178 0.21 6.73 -8.18
CA ASP A 178 0.33 8.18 -8.41
C ASP A 178 0.96 8.49 -9.77
N LEU A 179 1.99 7.76 -10.18
CA LEU A 179 2.60 7.94 -11.50
C LEU A 179 1.60 7.61 -12.61
N MET A 180 0.83 6.54 -12.46
CA MET A 180 -0.24 6.16 -13.38
C MET A 180 -1.27 7.28 -13.51
N ALA A 181 -1.78 7.81 -12.39
CA ALA A 181 -2.78 8.87 -12.40
C ALA A 181 -2.25 10.17 -13.00
N LYS A 182 -1.02 10.59 -12.64
CA LYS A 182 -0.39 11.80 -13.16
C LYS A 182 0.06 11.68 -14.61
N ALA A 183 0.21 10.46 -15.12
CA ALA A 183 0.40 10.21 -16.55
C ALA A 183 -0.90 10.32 -17.37
N GLY A 184 -2.06 10.58 -16.73
CA GLY A 184 -3.36 10.70 -17.38
C GLY A 184 -3.95 9.36 -17.81
N VAL A 185 -3.62 8.29 -17.11
CA VAL A 185 -4.21 6.95 -17.32
C VAL A 185 -5.52 6.87 -16.58
N SER A 186 -6.53 6.29 -17.22
CA SER A 186 -7.85 6.06 -16.62
C SER A 186 -7.78 5.04 -15.49
N TYR A 187 -8.47 5.31 -14.39
CA TYR A 187 -8.56 4.42 -13.23
C TYR A 187 -9.94 4.54 -12.55
N PHE A 188 -10.19 3.66 -11.62
CA PHE A 188 -11.37 3.65 -10.76
C PHE A 188 -10.94 3.60 -9.28
N VAL A 189 -11.71 4.26 -8.42
CA VAL A 189 -11.56 4.22 -6.95
C VAL A 189 -12.90 3.80 -6.36
N GLY A 190 -12.86 2.87 -5.42
CA GLY A 190 -14.09 2.35 -4.81
C GLY A 190 -14.58 1.06 -5.46
N ARG A 191 -15.87 0.79 -5.38
CA ARG A 191 -16.50 -0.46 -5.83
C ARG A 191 -17.35 -0.23 -7.06
N GLU A 192 -17.03 -0.89 -8.17
CA GLU A 192 -17.86 -0.88 -9.37
C GLU A 192 -19.22 -1.56 -9.09
N GLY A 193 -20.27 -1.03 -9.68
CA GLY A 193 -21.59 -1.67 -9.63
C GLY A 193 -21.58 -3.03 -10.36
N ASN A 194 -22.33 -4.00 -9.85
CA ASN A 194 -22.42 -5.35 -10.43
C ASN A 194 -22.76 -5.36 -11.92
N ALA A 195 -23.61 -4.43 -12.36
CA ALA A 195 -24.04 -4.35 -13.75
C ALA A 195 -22.94 -3.94 -14.73
N ARG A 196 -21.89 -3.24 -14.25
CA ARG A 196 -20.84 -2.67 -15.11
C ARG A 196 -20.05 -3.73 -15.87
N TYR A 197 -19.77 -4.85 -15.22
CA TYR A 197 -19.02 -5.98 -15.81
C TYR A 197 -19.75 -7.32 -15.69
N GLY A 198 -21.04 -7.32 -15.34
CA GLY A 198 -21.83 -8.54 -15.17
C GLY A 198 -21.38 -9.42 -14.01
N GLU A 199 -20.86 -8.81 -12.96
CA GLU A 199 -20.39 -9.49 -11.74
C GLU A 199 -21.51 -9.64 -10.70
N LYS A 200 -21.25 -10.37 -9.61
CA LYS A 200 -22.23 -10.61 -8.54
C LYS A 200 -21.77 -10.13 -7.18
N ASN A 201 -20.47 -9.94 -6.99
CA ASN A 201 -19.87 -9.67 -5.69
C ASN A 201 -19.19 -8.31 -5.61
N ASN A 202 -19.39 -7.44 -6.57
CA ASN A 202 -19.00 -6.03 -6.53
C ASN A 202 -20.07 -5.14 -5.85
N GLY A 203 -19.73 -3.85 -5.70
CA GLY A 203 -20.62 -2.83 -5.21
C GLY A 203 -20.97 -2.96 -3.73
N ILE A 204 -21.94 -2.17 -3.32
CA ILE A 204 -22.43 -2.10 -1.94
C ILE A 204 -23.06 -3.44 -1.55
N ARG A 205 -22.83 -3.90 -0.32
CA ARG A 205 -23.30 -5.21 0.21
C ARG A 205 -24.01 -5.07 1.55
N PRO A 206 -25.17 -4.41 1.63
CA PRO A 206 -25.83 -4.06 2.90
C PRO A 206 -26.27 -5.30 3.70
N GLU A 207 -26.45 -6.45 3.05
CA GLU A 207 -26.79 -7.72 3.68
C GLU A 207 -25.65 -8.77 3.54
N GLY A 208 -24.40 -8.32 3.30
CA GLY A 208 -23.22 -9.19 3.25
C GLY A 208 -22.85 -9.79 4.61
N GLU A 209 -21.70 -10.40 4.68
CA GLU A 209 -21.15 -10.94 5.93
C GLU A 209 -21.10 -9.85 7.01
N ASN A 210 -21.53 -10.21 8.23
CA ASN A 210 -21.41 -9.37 9.40
C ASN A 210 -20.53 -10.08 10.43
N GLU A 211 -19.43 -9.48 10.77
CA GLU A 211 -18.48 -10.03 11.74
C GLU A 211 -18.66 -9.45 13.14
N LEU A 212 -19.73 -8.69 13.39
CA LEU A 212 -20.07 -8.19 14.72
C LEU A 212 -21.09 -9.10 15.40
N PRO A 213 -21.04 -9.21 16.75
CA PRO A 213 -22.16 -9.76 17.50
C PRO A 213 -23.45 -8.99 17.20
N GLY A 214 -24.58 -9.68 17.15
CA GLY A 214 -25.86 -9.05 16.90
C GLY A 214 -26.32 -8.12 18.05
N GLY A 215 -27.13 -7.12 17.71
CA GLY A 215 -27.80 -6.25 18.69
C GLY A 215 -26.86 -5.22 19.36
N ILE A 216 -25.82 -4.74 18.68
CA ILE A 216 -24.97 -3.65 19.18
C ILE A 216 -25.65 -2.32 18.93
N ASP A 217 -25.91 -1.59 20.00
CA ASP A 217 -26.49 -0.24 19.96
C ASP A 217 -25.53 0.73 19.23
N PRO A 218 -26.02 1.58 18.30
CA PRO A 218 -25.18 2.41 17.46
C PRO A 218 -24.84 3.79 18.05
N TYR A 219 -25.50 4.21 19.14
CA TYR A 219 -25.44 5.59 19.61
C TYR A 219 -24.33 5.83 20.61
N ARG A 220 -23.82 7.07 20.68
CA ARG A 220 -22.75 7.46 21.64
C ARG A 220 -23.16 7.18 23.08
N VAL A 221 -24.40 7.54 23.44
CA VAL A 221 -25.04 7.12 24.69
C VAL A 221 -26.04 6.01 24.33
N ALA A 222 -25.81 4.82 24.87
CA ALA A 222 -26.61 3.65 24.52
C ALA A 222 -28.12 3.92 24.77
N GLY A 223 -28.96 3.61 23.77
CA GLY A 223 -30.40 3.84 23.79
C GLY A 223 -30.84 5.29 23.53
N ASP A 224 -29.92 6.23 23.32
CA ASP A 224 -30.26 7.64 23.06
C ASP A 224 -29.86 8.08 21.64
N PRO A 225 -30.79 8.06 20.66
CA PRO A 225 -30.55 8.53 19.30
C PRO A 225 -30.12 10.00 19.22
N ALA A 226 -30.49 10.85 20.17
CA ALA A 226 -30.12 12.26 20.18
C ALA A 226 -28.64 12.47 20.45
N SER A 227 -27.96 11.50 21.04
CA SER A 227 -26.50 11.52 21.28
C SER A 227 -25.66 11.39 19.98
N GLY A 228 -26.28 10.99 18.87
CA GLY A 228 -25.61 10.71 17.60
C GLY A 228 -24.95 9.35 17.55
N LEU A 229 -24.53 8.95 16.35
CA LEU A 229 -23.90 7.65 16.11
C LEU A 229 -22.47 7.57 16.67
N LEU A 230 -22.01 6.37 16.98
CA LEU A 230 -20.62 6.05 17.31
C LEU A 230 -19.68 6.48 16.18
N PRO A 231 -18.41 6.75 16.49
CA PRO A 231 -17.41 7.08 15.47
C PRO A 231 -17.42 6.07 14.33
N ARG A 232 -17.38 6.57 13.09
CA ARG A 232 -17.33 5.78 11.85
C ARG A 232 -18.52 4.84 11.58
N VAL A 233 -19.60 4.94 12.35
CA VAL A 233 -20.87 4.26 12.07
C VAL A 233 -21.75 5.16 11.21
N ASN A 234 -22.19 4.65 10.05
CA ASN A 234 -23.08 5.33 9.12
C ASN A 234 -24.54 4.90 9.35
N ALA A 235 -25.49 5.79 9.03
CA ALA A 235 -26.91 5.49 9.19
C ALA A 235 -27.40 4.35 8.28
N ASP A 236 -26.73 4.16 7.13
CA ASP A 236 -27.03 3.10 6.16
C ASP A 236 -25.78 2.75 5.34
N ALA A 237 -25.90 1.80 4.42
CA ALA A 237 -24.81 1.38 3.55
C ALA A 237 -24.47 2.38 2.42
N GLY A 238 -25.31 3.39 2.21
CA GLY A 238 -25.13 4.41 1.17
C GLY A 238 -25.70 4.06 -0.20
N GLY A 239 -26.48 2.98 -0.31
CA GLY A 239 -27.12 2.53 -1.56
C GLY A 239 -27.67 1.11 -1.47
N ASN A 240 -28.14 0.58 -2.61
CA ASN A 240 -28.69 -0.78 -2.68
C ASN A 240 -27.58 -1.81 -2.95
N ALA A 241 -27.92 -3.08 -2.77
CA ALA A 241 -27.01 -4.18 -3.06
C ALA A 241 -26.55 -4.17 -4.53
N GLY A 242 -25.24 -4.14 -4.76
CA GLY A 242 -24.64 -4.11 -6.08
C GLY A 242 -24.55 -2.73 -6.74
N ASP A 243 -24.96 -1.67 -6.06
CA ASP A 243 -24.73 -0.30 -6.53
C ASP A 243 -23.23 0.08 -6.44
N GLU A 244 -22.81 0.99 -7.31
CA GLU A 244 -21.45 1.56 -7.34
C GLU A 244 -21.25 2.56 -6.21
N ASP A 245 -20.05 2.59 -5.61
CA ASP A 245 -19.64 3.67 -4.72
C ASP A 245 -18.13 3.96 -4.79
N THR A 246 -17.66 4.96 -4.06
CA THR A 246 -16.26 5.36 -4.00
C THR A 246 -15.52 4.86 -2.76
N LYS A 247 -16.13 3.97 -1.98
CA LYS A 247 -15.53 3.47 -0.74
C LYS A 247 -14.53 2.36 -1.04
N VAL A 248 -13.42 2.37 -0.34
CA VAL A 248 -12.37 1.35 -0.43
C VAL A 248 -12.32 0.52 0.85
N GLN A 249 -11.78 -0.70 0.75
CA GLN A 249 -11.55 -1.59 1.90
C GLN A 249 -10.77 -0.88 2.99
N ALA A 250 -11.05 -1.23 4.24
CA ALA A 250 -10.34 -0.67 5.39
C ALA A 250 -8.85 -1.01 5.35
N TYR A 251 -8.03 -0.04 5.72
CA TYR A 251 -6.58 -0.22 5.88
C TYR A 251 -6.22 -0.55 7.33
N CYS A 252 -5.04 -1.11 7.51
CA CYS A 252 -4.43 -1.35 8.79
C CYS A 252 -2.91 -1.36 8.68
N TYR A 253 -2.21 -1.40 9.80
CA TYR A 253 -0.82 -1.82 9.84
C TYR A 253 -0.75 -3.32 10.17
N ARG A 254 0.07 -4.07 9.45
CA ARG A 254 0.41 -5.46 9.79
C ARG A 254 1.43 -5.41 10.92
N MET A 255 0.96 -5.53 12.17
CA MET A 255 1.83 -5.36 13.33
C MET A 255 2.72 -6.58 13.53
N CYS A 256 4.03 -6.34 13.67
CA CYS A 256 4.94 -7.34 14.19
C CYS A 256 5.00 -7.16 15.71
N LEU A 257 4.51 -8.13 16.45
CA LEU A 257 4.56 -8.16 17.92
C LEU A 257 5.39 -9.33 18.41
N THR A 258 5.89 -9.25 19.65
CA THR A 258 6.62 -10.36 20.29
C THR A 258 6.19 -10.53 21.74
N ASP A 259 6.22 -11.77 22.22
CA ASP A 259 6.05 -12.13 23.62
C ASP A 259 7.39 -12.46 24.33
N SER A 260 8.52 -12.33 23.61
CA SER A 260 9.85 -12.51 24.20
C SER A 260 10.16 -11.38 25.18
N VAL A 261 10.36 -11.71 26.44
CA VAL A 261 10.58 -10.74 27.53
C VAL A 261 11.80 -9.85 27.26
N GLU A 262 12.89 -10.43 26.74
CA GLU A 262 14.13 -9.70 26.45
C GLU A 262 14.00 -8.76 25.25
N ASN A 263 13.14 -9.12 24.29
CA ASN A 263 12.97 -8.41 23.00
C ASN A 263 11.77 -7.47 22.98
N ARG A 264 10.94 -7.46 24.01
CA ARG A 264 9.65 -6.75 24.01
C ARG A 264 9.75 -5.32 24.53
N ILE A 265 9.02 -4.42 23.83
CA ILE A 265 8.71 -3.04 24.27
C ILE A 265 7.18 -2.95 24.35
N PHE A 266 6.64 -2.57 25.50
CA PHE A 266 5.20 -2.35 25.64
C PHE A 266 4.74 -1.12 24.86
N ILE A 267 3.54 -1.21 24.31
CA ILE A 267 2.91 -0.09 23.62
C ILE A 267 2.27 0.81 24.68
N GLU A 268 2.73 2.04 24.75
CA GLU A 268 2.17 3.05 25.65
C GLU A 268 0.85 3.60 25.09
N LYS A 269 0.05 4.23 25.94
CA LYS A 269 -1.15 4.95 25.51
C LYS A 269 -0.76 6.04 24.51
N PRO A 270 -1.21 5.97 23.26
CA PRO A 270 -0.76 6.92 22.26
C PRO A 270 -1.31 8.31 22.52
N GLU A 271 -0.53 9.31 22.14
CA GLU A 271 -1.01 10.70 22.06
C GLU A 271 -2.21 10.77 21.10
N GLY A 272 -3.26 11.50 21.49
CA GLY A 272 -4.49 11.58 20.71
C GLY A 272 -5.43 10.35 20.87
N TYR A 273 -5.17 9.49 21.86
CA TYR A 273 -6.10 8.42 22.23
C TYR A 273 -7.48 8.98 22.60
N ASP A 274 -8.51 8.53 21.91
CA ASP A 274 -9.89 8.80 22.23
C ASP A 274 -10.59 7.48 22.60
N GLU A 275 -11.11 7.39 23.83
CA GLU A 275 -11.82 6.19 24.31
C GLU A 275 -13.07 5.88 23.50
N MET A 276 -13.73 6.91 22.96
CA MET A 276 -14.94 6.76 22.16
C MET A 276 -14.69 5.98 20.86
N GLU A 277 -13.47 6.02 20.32
CA GLU A 277 -13.07 5.20 19.15
C GLU A 277 -13.17 3.69 19.40
N TYR A 278 -13.12 3.28 20.69
CA TYR A 278 -13.18 1.87 21.11
C TYR A 278 -14.54 1.49 21.73
N GLU A 279 -15.53 2.39 21.74
CA GLU A 279 -16.85 2.10 22.32
C GLU A 279 -17.52 0.90 21.61
N LEU A 280 -17.39 0.81 20.28
CA LEU A 280 -17.89 -0.33 19.52
C LEU A 280 -17.18 -1.64 19.95
N LEU A 281 -15.87 -1.61 20.22
CA LEU A 281 -15.13 -2.76 20.76
C LEU A 281 -15.67 -3.17 22.13
N PHE A 282 -15.86 -2.23 23.04
CA PHE A 282 -16.39 -2.53 24.38
C PHE A 282 -17.73 -3.21 24.29
N ARG A 283 -18.66 -2.67 23.48
CA ARG A 283 -20.00 -3.27 23.27
C ARG A 283 -19.93 -4.64 22.61
N ALA A 284 -19.00 -4.83 21.66
CA ALA A 284 -18.80 -6.14 21.05
C ALA A 284 -18.30 -7.17 22.07
N LEU A 285 -17.36 -6.80 22.94
CA LEU A 285 -16.87 -7.66 24.02
C LEU A 285 -17.97 -7.96 25.05
N GLU A 286 -18.77 -6.97 25.44
CA GLU A 286 -19.94 -7.12 26.33
C GLU A 286 -21.00 -8.06 25.74
N LYS A 287 -21.12 -8.13 24.41
CA LYS A 287 -21.98 -9.06 23.66
C LYS A 287 -21.33 -10.42 23.41
N GLY A 288 -20.16 -10.70 23.98
CA GLY A 288 -19.50 -12.00 23.95
C GLY A 288 -18.58 -12.22 22.77
N MET A 289 -18.02 -11.17 22.15
CA MET A 289 -16.95 -11.34 21.16
C MET A 289 -15.79 -12.11 21.78
N PRO A 290 -15.32 -13.23 21.16
CA PRO A 290 -14.26 -14.05 21.73
C PRO A 290 -12.94 -13.27 21.89
N LYS A 291 -12.17 -13.58 22.93
CA LYS A 291 -10.94 -12.88 23.29
C LYS A 291 -9.87 -12.88 22.19
N ASP A 292 -9.82 -13.91 21.37
CA ASP A 292 -8.84 -14.08 20.28
C ASP A 292 -9.28 -13.42 18.97
N ARG A 293 -10.47 -12.77 18.96
CA ARG A 293 -11.05 -12.15 17.75
C ARG A 293 -10.74 -10.66 17.58
N CYS A 294 -10.07 -10.01 18.56
CA CYS A 294 -9.73 -8.59 18.43
C CYS A 294 -8.62 -8.35 17.38
N PHE A 295 -7.65 -9.24 17.26
CA PHE A 295 -6.72 -9.36 16.13
C PHE A 295 -5.93 -10.67 16.21
N LYS A 296 -5.42 -11.12 15.04
CA LYS A 296 -4.62 -12.35 14.95
C LYS A 296 -3.24 -12.15 15.60
N LEU A 297 -2.75 -13.19 16.26
CA LEU A 297 -1.38 -13.31 16.77
C LEU A 297 -0.70 -14.50 16.05
N HIS A 298 -0.58 -14.41 14.72
CA HIS A 298 -0.02 -15.49 13.92
C HIS A 298 1.51 -15.45 13.99
N LEU A 299 2.13 -16.52 14.50
CA LEU A 299 3.58 -16.61 14.64
C LEU A 299 4.27 -16.81 13.30
N VAL A 300 5.26 -15.97 13.01
CA VAL A 300 6.04 -16.00 11.75
C VAL A 300 7.51 -16.40 11.94
N GLY A 301 7.98 -16.52 13.18
CA GLY A 301 9.34 -16.92 13.54
C GLY A 301 9.85 -16.16 14.76
N ASN A 302 10.81 -16.76 15.48
CA ASN A 302 11.52 -16.15 16.63
C ASN A 302 10.59 -15.46 17.64
N ARG A 303 9.43 -16.08 17.95
CA ARG A 303 8.39 -15.54 18.84
C ARG A 303 7.84 -14.18 18.38
N LYS A 304 7.82 -13.91 17.09
CA LYS A 304 7.22 -12.73 16.49
C LYS A 304 5.96 -13.08 15.71
N THR A 305 5.11 -12.10 15.52
CA THR A 305 3.84 -12.28 14.83
C THR A 305 3.76 -11.48 13.54
N ASP A 306 2.89 -11.93 12.65
CA ASP A 306 2.13 -11.09 11.74
C ASP A 306 0.74 -10.91 12.34
N SER A 307 0.48 -9.74 12.92
CA SER A 307 -0.79 -9.45 13.57
C SER A 307 -1.70 -8.69 12.62
N ASN A 308 -2.79 -9.34 12.25
CA ASN A 308 -3.75 -8.86 11.24
C ASN A 308 -5.16 -8.77 11.81
N ASN A 309 -6.05 -8.18 11.05
CA ASN A 309 -7.49 -8.18 11.30
C ASN A 309 -8.02 -9.60 11.52
N HIS A 310 -9.02 -9.75 12.40
CA HIS A 310 -9.60 -11.05 12.67
C HIS A 310 -11.13 -11.06 12.72
N TYR A 311 -11.76 -10.00 13.18
CA TYR A 311 -13.22 -9.94 13.36
C TYR A 311 -13.73 -8.49 13.23
N GLY A 312 -15.01 -8.27 13.46
CA GLY A 312 -15.71 -7.03 13.16
C GLY A 312 -15.12 -5.75 13.76
N VAL A 313 -14.49 -5.79 14.96
CA VAL A 313 -13.73 -4.66 15.51
C VAL A 313 -12.32 -5.14 15.81
N SER A 314 -11.39 -4.75 14.98
CA SER A 314 -10.02 -5.25 15.00
C SER A 314 -9.03 -4.19 14.50
N THR A 315 -7.95 -4.62 13.81
CA THR A 315 -6.92 -3.72 13.29
C THR A 315 -7.40 -2.90 12.10
N ASP A 316 -8.37 -3.38 11.34
CA ASP A 316 -8.95 -2.64 10.22
C ASP A 316 -9.70 -1.40 10.73
N TYR A 317 -9.29 -0.23 10.24
CA TYR A 317 -9.90 1.05 10.62
C TYR A 317 -11.04 1.40 9.66
N ASN A 318 -12.15 0.65 9.78
CA ASN A 318 -13.29 0.75 8.88
C ASN A 318 -13.79 2.19 8.74
N GLY A 319 -13.88 2.68 7.49
CA GLY A 319 -14.31 4.04 7.16
C GLY A 319 -13.25 5.14 7.34
N GLY A 320 -12.04 4.79 7.81
CA GLY A 320 -10.98 5.78 8.12
C GLY A 320 -10.12 6.20 6.93
N ASN A 321 -10.29 5.57 5.76
CA ASN A 321 -9.33 5.72 4.65
C ASN A 321 -9.95 5.98 3.27
N HIS A 322 -11.26 6.24 3.16
CA HIS A 322 -11.90 6.41 1.85
C HIS A 322 -11.32 7.56 1.02
N ASN A 323 -10.81 8.60 1.66
CA ASN A 323 -10.18 9.73 0.98
C ASN A 323 -8.70 9.49 0.61
N TYR A 324 -8.07 8.44 1.13
CA TYR A 324 -6.63 8.19 0.95
C TYR A 324 -6.20 8.10 -0.52
N PRO A 325 -6.91 7.39 -1.41
CA PRO A 325 -6.50 7.23 -2.80
C PRO A 325 -6.29 8.55 -3.54
N GLU A 326 -7.19 9.52 -3.34
CA GLU A 326 -7.18 10.80 -4.04
C GLU A 326 -6.49 11.93 -3.26
N ALA A 327 -6.05 11.66 -2.03
CA ALA A 327 -5.39 12.64 -1.19
C ALA A 327 -3.96 12.96 -1.65
N GLY A 328 -3.52 14.20 -1.44
CA GLY A 328 -2.10 14.55 -1.51
C GLY A 328 -1.31 14.04 -0.31
N TYR A 329 0.01 14.11 -0.37
CA TYR A 329 0.90 13.52 0.64
C TYR A 329 0.62 13.99 2.07
N ALA A 330 0.38 15.29 2.26
CA ALA A 330 0.09 15.82 3.61
C ALA A 330 -1.18 15.24 4.24
N GLU A 331 -2.22 15.01 3.45
CA GLU A 331 -3.46 14.40 3.94
C GLU A 331 -3.30 12.89 4.14
N ARG A 332 -2.59 12.21 3.24
CA ARG A 332 -2.23 10.77 3.44
C ARG A 332 -1.45 10.57 4.72
N GLU A 333 -0.53 11.47 5.06
CA GLU A 333 0.23 11.37 6.31
C GLU A 333 -0.65 11.52 7.55
N LYS A 334 -1.65 12.39 7.53
CA LYS A 334 -2.66 12.49 8.61
C LYS A 334 -3.45 11.18 8.75
N ILE A 335 -3.89 10.61 7.62
CA ILE A 335 -4.62 9.34 7.62
C ILE A 335 -3.73 8.22 8.16
N ARG A 336 -2.47 8.14 7.75
CA ARG A 336 -1.48 7.18 8.28
C ARG A 336 -1.34 7.32 9.80
N LYS A 337 -1.20 8.55 10.29
CA LYS A 337 -1.07 8.82 11.73
C LYS A 337 -2.34 8.45 12.52
N GLN A 338 -3.52 8.69 11.95
CA GLN A 338 -4.79 8.26 12.55
C GLN A 338 -4.86 6.73 12.69
N HIS A 339 -4.47 5.98 11.64
CA HIS A 339 -4.41 4.52 11.69
C HIS A 339 -3.40 4.02 12.73
N GLU A 340 -2.22 4.65 12.81
CA GLU A 340 -1.21 4.33 13.83
C GLU A 340 -1.75 4.57 15.25
N THR A 341 -2.36 5.74 15.48
CA THR A 341 -2.94 6.10 16.78
C THR A 341 -4.06 5.13 17.15
N TYR A 342 -4.97 4.80 16.21
CA TYR A 342 -6.02 3.82 16.43
C TYR A 342 -5.46 2.45 16.80
N GLN A 343 -4.51 1.90 16.03
CA GLN A 343 -4.02 0.54 16.29
C GLN A 343 -3.15 0.45 17.55
N LYS A 344 -2.29 1.43 17.83
CA LYS A 344 -1.57 1.50 19.11
C LYS A 344 -2.54 1.61 20.28
N GLY A 345 -3.56 2.45 20.14
CA GLY A 345 -4.62 2.58 21.14
C GLY A 345 -5.46 1.32 21.30
N LEU A 346 -5.73 0.57 20.21
CA LEU A 346 -6.40 -0.73 20.28
C LEU A 346 -5.60 -1.71 21.15
N VAL A 347 -4.31 -1.87 20.89
CA VAL A 347 -3.44 -2.76 21.65
C VAL A 347 -3.40 -2.31 23.13
N TRP A 348 -3.18 -1.01 23.37
CA TRP A 348 -3.16 -0.47 24.74
C TRP A 348 -4.50 -0.71 25.46
N THR A 349 -5.64 -0.47 24.79
CA THR A 349 -7.00 -0.68 25.33
C THR A 349 -7.21 -2.14 25.72
N LEU A 350 -6.88 -3.08 24.82
CA LEU A 350 -7.00 -4.51 25.08
C LEU A 350 -6.13 -4.99 26.23
N GLN A 351 -5.01 -4.33 26.50
CA GLN A 351 -4.08 -4.69 27.58
C GLN A 351 -4.43 -4.04 28.93
N ASN A 352 -5.01 -2.83 28.92
CA ASN A 352 -5.04 -1.99 30.13
C ASN A 352 -6.44 -1.49 30.52
N HIS A 353 -7.39 -1.38 29.57
CA HIS A 353 -8.64 -0.68 29.85
C HIS A 353 -9.57 -1.49 30.77
N PRO A 354 -10.15 -0.89 31.87
CA PRO A 354 -10.96 -1.61 32.85
C PRO A 354 -12.24 -2.23 32.29
N ARG A 355 -12.85 -1.66 31.24
CA ARG A 355 -14.03 -2.23 30.57
C ARG A 355 -13.73 -3.49 29.76
N VAL A 356 -12.47 -3.74 29.41
CA VAL A 356 -12.07 -4.96 28.71
C VAL A 356 -12.05 -6.11 29.73
N PRO A 357 -12.70 -7.25 29.46
CA PRO A 357 -12.72 -8.41 30.36
C PRO A 357 -11.30 -8.85 30.76
N GLN A 358 -11.11 -9.28 31.99
CA GLN A 358 -9.80 -9.66 32.52
C GLN A 358 -9.11 -10.75 31.67
N GLU A 359 -9.87 -11.71 31.18
CA GLU A 359 -9.35 -12.79 30.32
C GLU A 359 -8.84 -12.30 28.97
N VAL A 360 -9.45 -11.24 28.40
CA VAL A 360 -9.02 -10.58 27.17
C VAL A 360 -7.74 -9.81 27.45
N ARG A 361 -7.69 -9.01 28.54
CA ARG A 361 -6.48 -8.30 28.94
C ARG A 361 -5.32 -9.25 29.14
N ALA A 362 -5.53 -10.36 29.88
CA ALA A 362 -4.50 -11.38 30.10
C ALA A 362 -3.99 -12.03 28.83
N TYR A 363 -4.86 -12.22 27.83
CA TYR A 363 -4.50 -12.80 26.53
C TYR A 363 -3.54 -11.90 25.72
N TYR A 364 -3.78 -10.58 25.73
CA TYR A 364 -2.94 -9.62 24.99
C TYR A 364 -1.78 -9.06 25.81
N ALA A 365 -1.76 -9.17 27.14
CA ALA A 365 -0.77 -8.57 28.03
C ALA A 365 0.69 -9.02 27.78
N ALA A 366 0.88 -10.20 27.17
CA ALA A 366 2.21 -10.73 26.89
C ALA A 366 2.89 -10.06 25.68
N TRP A 367 2.17 -9.33 24.85
CA TRP A 367 2.64 -8.88 23.53
C TRP A 367 3.06 -7.41 23.53
N GLY A 368 4.14 -7.12 22.79
CA GLY A 368 4.63 -5.76 22.54
C GLY A 368 5.48 -5.70 21.29
N LEU A 369 6.02 -4.53 20.98
CA LEU A 369 6.87 -4.30 19.82
C LEU A 369 8.22 -4.98 19.99
N PRO A 370 8.80 -5.65 18.98
CA PRO A 370 10.12 -6.23 19.06
C PRO A 370 11.21 -5.15 18.91
N LYS A 371 12.19 -5.15 19.81
CA LYS A 371 13.34 -4.21 19.79
C LYS A 371 14.18 -4.30 18.52
N ASP A 372 14.15 -5.43 17.83
CA ASP A 372 14.98 -5.76 16.67
C ASP A 372 14.24 -5.66 15.32
N GLU A 373 13.02 -5.10 15.32
CA GLU A 373 12.28 -4.76 14.09
C GLU A 373 12.01 -3.26 14.03
N PHE A 374 12.02 -2.70 12.81
CA PHE A 374 11.67 -1.32 12.52
C PHE A 374 12.34 -0.28 13.44
N VAL A 375 13.61 -0.52 13.78
CA VAL A 375 14.38 0.32 14.70
C VAL A 375 14.39 1.78 14.25
N GLU A 376 14.48 2.00 12.95
CA GLU A 376 14.46 3.31 12.30
C GLU A 376 13.13 4.06 12.42
N ASN A 377 12.04 3.36 12.79
CA ASN A 377 10.68 3.92 12.91
C ASN A 377 10.07 3.67 14.31
N GLY A 378 10.89 3.70 15.36
CA GLY A 378 10.42 3.51 16.74
C GLY A 378 9.77 2.14 16.99
N HIS A 379 10.25 1.12 16.29
CA HIS A 379 9.80 -0.28 16.34
C HIS A 379 8.38 -0.53 15.83
N TRP A 380 7.74 0.50 15.25
CA TRP A 380 6.45 0.39 14.56
C TRP A 380 6.66 0.17 13.07
N THR A 381 5.84 -0.67 12.43
CA THR A 381 5.89 -0.87 10.98
C THR A 381 5.64 0.45 10.25
N PRO A 382 6.49 0.85 9.29
CA PRO A 382 6.29 2.09 8.53
C PRO A 382 5.24 1.94 7.42
N GLN A 383 4.92 0.70 7.00
CA GLN A 383 4.07 0.45 5.84
C GLN A 383 2.60 0.29 6.24
N LEU A 384 1.76 1.26 5.90
CA LEU A 384 0.31 1.10 5.95
C LEU A 384 -0.12 0.06 4.90
N TYR A 385 -0.98 -0.88 5.27
CA TYR A 385 -1.56 -1.85 4.33
C TYR A 385 -2.65 -1.18 3.52
N ILE A 386 -2.28 -0.65 2.38
CA ILE A 386 -3.18 -0.10 1.38
C ILE A 386 -3.72 -1.27 0.57
N ARG A 387 -4.89 -1.80 0.98
CA ARG A 387 -5.50 -3.01 0.39
C ARG A 387 -5.95 -2.78 -1.04
N GLU A 388 -6.45 -1.59 -1.32
CA GLU A 388 -6.78 -1.10 -2.65
C GLU A 388 -6.71 0.43 -2.66
N SER A 389 -6.38 0.99 -3.81
CA SER A 389 -6.37 2.42 -4.05
C SER A 389 -6.98 2.70 -5.41
N ARG A 390 -6.25 3.39 -6.29
CA ARG A 390 -6.64 3.48 -7.69
C ARG A 390 -6.43 2.12 -8.37
N ARG A 391 -7.41 1.65 -9.09
CA ARG A 391 -7.27 0.49 -9.99
C ARG A 391 -7.35 0.98 -11.42
N MET A 392 -6.33 0.67 -12.22
CA MET A 392 -6.29 1.05 -13.63
C MET A 392 -7.52 0.56 -14.39
N THR A 393 -8.00 1.36 -15.35
CA THR A 393 -9.04 0.95 -16.30
C THR A 393 -8.43 0.88 -17.70
N GLY A 394 -7.79 -0.26 -18.01
CA GLY A 394 -7.17 -0.54 -19.31
C GLY A 394 -8.20 -0.98 -20.39
N ASP A 395 -7.69 -1.43 -21.53
CA ASP A 395 -8.52 -2.06 -22.57
C ASP A 395 -9.00 -3.46 -22.15
N TYR A 396 -8.34 -4.07 -21.18
CA TYR A 396 -8.69 -5.34 -20.56
C TYR A 396 -8.79 -5.15 -19.04
N VAL A 397 -9.93 -5.53 -18.46
CA VAL A 397 -10.17 -5.47 -17.02
C VAL A 397 -10.41 -6.88 -16.50
N VAL A 398 -9.64 -7.33 -15.52
CA VAL A 398 -9.89 -8.60 -14.85
C VAL A 398 -11.13 -8.46 -13.99
N THR A 399 -12.03 -9.43 -14.11
CA THR A 399 -13.29 -9.49 -13.38
C THR A 399 -13.35 -10.75 -12.52
N GLU A 400 -14.30 -10.81 -11.58
CA GLU A 400 -14.64 -12.03 -10.84
C GLU A 400 -14.86 -13.23 -11.80
N ASN A 401 -15.39 -13.00 -13.00
CA ASN A 401 -15.67 -14.08 -13.96
C ASN A 401 -14.38 -14.71 -14.49
N VAL A 402 -13.34 -13.93 -14.77
CA VAL A 402 -12.00 -14.43 -15.15
C VAL A 402 -11.40 -15.24 -14.02
N VAL A 403 -11.40 -14.69 -12.81
CA VAL A 403 -10.82 -15.33 -11.62
C VAL A 403 -11.51 -16.66 -11.30
N ARG A 404 -12.80 -16.73 -11.51
CA ARG A 404 -13.61 -17.95 -11.32
C ARG A 404 -13.63 -18.88 -12.52
N LEU A 405 -12.76 -18.65 -13.51
CA LEU A 405 -12.58 -19.49 -14.70
C LEU A 405 -13.85 -19.59 -15.59
N ARG A 406 -14.70 -18.56 -15.57
CA ARG A 406 -15.86 -18.46 -16.45
C ARG A 406 -15.49 -17.84 -17.80
N GLU A 407 -14.38 -17.09 -17.83
CA GLU A 407 -13.83 -16.45 -19.02
C GLU A 407 -12.37 -16.86 -19.21
N PRO A 408 -11.95 -17.20 -20.44
CA PRO A 408 -10.58 -17.65 -20.71
C PRO A 408 -9.61 -16.45 -20.79
N VAL A 409 -8.33 -16.70 -20.51
CA VAL A 409 -7.22 -15.77 -20.70
C VAL A 409 -6.37 -16.24 -21.87
N SER A 410 -6.14 -15.35 -22.86
CA SER A 410 -5.43 -15.69 -24.11
C SER A 410 -3.91 -15.47 -24.05
N ASP A 411 -3.44 -14.64 -23.10
CA ASP A 411 -2.05 -14.19 -22.97
C ASP A 411 -1.54 -14.26 -21.53
N PRO A 412 -1.60 -15.45 -20.89
CA PRO A 412 -1.23 -15.59 -19.49
C PRO A 412 0.26 -15.37 -19.29
N VAL A 413 0.60 -14.59 -18.25
CA VAL A 413 1.98 -14.31 -17.79
C VAL A 413 2.23 -14.76 -16.37
N GLY A 414 1.20 -15.15 -15.64
CA GLY A 414 1.28 -15.60 -14.27
C GLY A 414 0.04 -16.42 -13.86
N LEU A 415 0.12 -16.97 -12.66
CA LEU A 415 -0.96 -17.70 -12.01
C LEU A 415 -1.25 -17.08 -10.65
N GLY A 416 -2.53 -16.99 -10.29
CA GLY A 416 -3.00 -16.69 -8.94
C GLY A 416 -3.79 -17.87 -8.40
N SER A 417 -3.76 -18.07 -7.08
CA SER A 417 -4.44 -19.24 -6.47
C SER A 417 -5.05 -18.96 -5.10
N TYR A 418 -4.93 -17.75 -4.60
CA TYR A 418 -5.58 -17.34 -3.36
C TYR A 418 -7.06 -17.05 -3.58
N ALA A 419 -7.86 -17.13 -2.51
CA ALA A 419 -9.28 -16.76 -2.54
C ALA A 419 -9.50 -15.29 -2.88
N ILE A 420 -10.68 -14.93 -3.37
CA ILE A 420 -11.12 -13.53 -3.37
C ILE A 420 -11.45 -13.20 -1.90
N ASP A 421 -10.72 -12.25 -1.33
CA ASP A 421 -10.81 -11.83 0.05
C ASP A 421 -10.92 -10.30 0.09
N SER A 422 -12.13 -9.80 0.30
CA SER A 422 -12.40 -8.38 0.43
C SER A 422 -12.74 -8.06 1.87
N HIS A 423 -11.97 -7.15 2.45
CA HIS A 423 -12.22 -6.65 3.79
C HIS A 423 -13.40 -5.69 3.83
N HIS A 424 -13.96 -5.48 5.02
CA HIS A 424 -15.06 -4.53 5.21
C HIS A 424 -14.63 -3.10 4.85
N THR A 425 -15.59 -2.32 4.36
CA THR A 425 -15.38 -0.91 3.98
C THR A 425 -15.87 0.05 5.05
N GLN A 426 -16.92 -0.32 5.77
CA GLN A 426 -17.56 0.55 6.75
C GLN A 426 -18.36 -0.21 7.80
N TYR A 427 -18.79 0.52 8.84
CA TYR A 427 -19.89 0.15 9.69
C TYR A 427 -21.15 0.91 9.29
N CYS A 428 -22.30 0.26 9.31
CA CYS A 428 -23.59 0.88 9.09
C CYS A 428 -24.66 0.22 9.96
N LEU A 429 -25.88 0.76 9.94
CA LEU A 429 -27.02 0.13 10.62
C LEU A 429 -27.62 -0.97 9.76
N ASP A 430 -28.06 -2.03 10.40
CA ASP A 430 -28.94 -3.04 9.82
C ASP A 430 -30.42 -2.56 9.82
N LYS A 431 -31.32 -3.41 9.35
CA LYS A 431 -32.75 -3.10 9.27
C LYS A 431 -33.42 -2.93 10.64
N GLU A 432 -32.84 -3.52 11.66
CA GLU A 432 -33.29 -3.44 13.05
C GLU A 432 -32.68 -2.24 13.80
N GLY A 433 -31.77 -1.48 13.15
CA GLY A 433 -31.11 -0.30 13.72
C GLY A 433 -29.85 -0.61 14.56
N TYR A 434 -29.29 -1.79 14.47
CA TYR A 434 -28.03 -2.19 15.14
C TYR A 434 -26.83 -2.05 14.23
N VAL A 435 -25.64 -1.93 14.85
CA VAL A 435 -24.39 -1.83 14.08
C VAL A 435 -24.05 -3.15 13.41
N ARG A 436 -23.68 -3.08 12.14
CA ARG A 436 -23.08 -4.17 11.38
C ARG A 436 -21.86 -3.71 10.57
N SER A 437 -20.99 -4.64 10.23
CA SER A 437 -19.96 -4.42 9.21
C SER A 437 -20.54 -4.61 7.81
N GLU A 438 -20.03 -3.84 6.82
CA GLU A 438 -20.49 -3.86 5.42
C GLU A 438 -19.30 -3.93 4.47
N GLY A 439 -19.43 -4.68 3.37
CA GLY A 439 -18.52 -4.73 2.22
C GLY A 439 -17.62 -5.95 2.18
N GLY A 440 -17.34 -6.59 3.31
CA GLY A 440 -16.48 -7.78 3.37
C GLY A 440 -17.12 -9.03 2.74
N PHE A 441 -16.28 -9.86 2.11
CA PHE A 441 -16.66 -11.20 1.64
C PHE A 441 -15.43 -12.06 1.37
N TYR A 442 -15.59 -13.38 1.52
CA TYR A 442 -14.54 -14.36 1.24
C TYR A 442 -15.07 -15.44 0.27
N LEU A 443 -14.41 -15.60 -0.88
CA LEU A 443 -14.80 -16.55 -1.91
C LEU A 443 -13.63 -17.48 -2.23
N PRO A 444 -13.63 -18.73 -1.73
CA PRO A 444 -12.56 -19.68 -2.00
C PRO A 444 -12.53 -20.06 -3.49
N LEU A 445 -11.32 -20.23 -4.03
CA LEU A 445 -11.11 -20.68 -5.38
C LEU A 445 -10.81 -22.19 -5.41
N LYS A 446 -11.41 -22.90 -6.36
CA LYS A 446 -11.19 -24.35 -6.53
C LYS A 446 -9.86 -24.65 -7.25
N GLN A 447 -9.45 -23.78 -8.14
CA GLN A 447 -8.28 -23.95 -9.01
C GLN A 447 -7.55 -22.61 -9.18
N PRO A 448 -6.24 -22.64 -9.50
CA PRO A 448 -5.52 -21.45 -9.92
C PRO A 448 -6.15 -20.83 -11.16
N TYR A 449 -6.09 -19.52 -11.26
CA TYR A 449 -6.53 -18.73 -12.42
C TYR A 449 -5.32 -18.12 -13.11
N GLN A 450 -5.49 -17.82 -14.41
CA GLN A 450 -4.45 -17.20 -15.24
C GLN A 450 -4.53 -15.67 -15.15
N ILE A 451 -3.37 -15.03 -15.17
CA ILE A 451 -3.23 -13.57 -15.15
C ILE A 451 -2.75 -13.11 -16.52
N SER A 452 -3.55 -12.29 -17.19
CA SER A 452 -3.21 -11.72 -18.49
C SER A 452 -2.13 -10.64 -18.36
N TYR A 453 -1.21 -10.55 -19.34
CA TYR A 453 -0.26 -9.43 -19.44
C TYR A 453 -0.97 -8.07 -19.57
N LYS A 454 -2.12 -8.05 -20.19
CA LYS A 454 -2.89 -6.82 -20.44
C LYS A 454 -3.37 -6.12 -19.18
N VAL A 455 -3.43 -6.82 -18.03
CA VAL A 455 -3.83 -6.19 -16.75
C VAL A 455 -2.88 -5.07 -16.29
N MET A 456 -1.62 -5.12 -16.77
CA MET A 456 -0.58 -4.14 -16.44
C MET A 456 -0.48 -3.00 -17.46
N LEU A 457 -1.25 -3.06 -18.56
CA LEU A 457 -1.13 -2.12 -19.67
C LEU A 457 -2.22 -1.05 -19.62
N PRO A 458 -1.84 0.25 -19.53
CA PRO A 458 -2.75 1.33 -19.84
C PRO A 458 -3.26 1.25 -21.26
N LYS A 459 -4.38 1.91 -21.55
CA LYS A 459 -4.80 2.15 -22.93
C LYS A 459 -3.69 2.88 -23.68
N LYS A 460 -3.30 2.36 -24.84
CA LYS A 460 -2.14 2.85 -25.60
C LYS A 460 -2.25 4.34 -25.96
N GLN A 461 -3.44 4.84 -26.22
CA GLN A 461 -3.69 6.26 -26.46
C GLN A 461 -3.50 7.14 -25.22
N GLU A 462 -3.67 6.59 -24.01
CA GLU A 462 -3.44 7.30 -22.76
C GLU A 462 -1.95 7.29 -22.37
N CYS A 463 -1.34 6.09 -22.31
CA CYS A 463 0.09 5.96 -22.04
C CYS A 463 0.69 4.70 -22.67
N ALA A 464 1.62 4.89 -23.61
CA ALA A 464 2.16 3.79 -24.42
C ALA A 464 3.43 3.14 -23.87
N ASN A 465 4.03 3.69 -22.82
CA ASN A 465 5.31 3.21 -22.25
C ASN A 465 5.30 3.14 -20.72
N LEU A 466 4.13 2.93 -20.13
CA LEU A 466 3.93 2.69 -18.71
C LEU A 466 3.45 1.25 -18.49
N LEU A 467 3.96 0.61 -17.44
CA LEU A 467 3.46 -0.64 -16.87
C LEU A 467 2.99 -0.39 -15.44
N VAL A 468 1.88 -1.02 -15.05
CA VAL A 468 1.28 -0.84 -13.72
C VAL A 468 1.03 -2.20 -13.07
N PRO A 469 2.05 -2.83 -12.45
CA PRO A 469 1.94 -4.19 -11.93
C PRO A 469 1.24 -4.30 -10.57
N VAL A 470 1.01 -3.19 -9.85
CA VAL A 470 0.34 -3.20 -8.54
C VAL A 470 -1.09 -2.67 -8.66
N CYS A 471 -1.28 -1.43 -9.11
CA CYS A 471 -2.61 -0.84 -9.35
C CYS A 471 -3.21 -1.35 -10.68
N VAL A 472 -3.22 -2.64 -10.88
CA VAL A 472 -3.59 -3.31 -12.14
C VAL A 472 -5.03 -3.02 -12.57
N SER A 473 -5.32 -3.29 -13.85
CA SER A 473 -6.67 -3.20 -14.42
C SER A 473 -7.54 -4.38 -13.97
N ALA A 474 -8.27 -4.16 -12.86
CA ALA A 474 -9.14 -5.16 -12.24
C ALA A 474 -10.33 -4.49 -11.57
N THR A 475 -11.47 -5.20 -11.48
CA THR A 475 -12.61 -4.77 -10.67
C THR A 475 -12.30 -4.94 -9.18
N HIS A 476 -13.07 -4.27 -8.29
CA HIS A 476 -12.91 -4.40 -6.85
C HIS A 476 -12.92 -5.87 -6.40
N ALA A 477 -13.87 -6.67 -6.84
CA ALA A 477 -13.95 -8.08 -6.48
C ALA A 477 -12.73 -8.87 -6.96
N ALA A 478 -12.27 -8.65 -8.20
CA ALA A 478 -11.09 -9.33 -8.72
C ALA A 478 -9.78 -8.82 -8.08
N TYR A 479 -9.74 -7.56 -7.63
CA TYR A 479 -8.56 -6.99 -6.95
C TYR A 479 -8.41 -7.47 -5.52
N GLY A 480 -9.48 -7.89 -4.83
CA GLY A 480 -9.46 -8.51 -3.49
C GLY A 480 -8.71 -9.84 -3.42
N LEU A 481 -8.11 -10.26 -4.52
CA LEU A 481 -7.10 -11.32 -4.55
C LEU A 481 -5.80 -10.76 -4.00
N SER A 482 -5.10 -11.51 -3.16
CA SER A 482 -3.77 -11.13 -2.68
C SER A 482 -2.81 -10.98 -3.88
N LEU A 483 -2.83 -9.82 -4.53
CA LEU A 483 -2.02 -9.51 -5.71
C LEU A 483 -0.53 -9.37 -5.39
N ILE A 484 -0.12 -9.48 -4.13
CA ILE A 484 1.27 -9.46 -3.67
C ILE A 484 2.11 -10.54 -4.39
N HIS A 485 1.47 -11.56 -4.95
CA HIS A 485 2.12 -12.70 -5.61
C HIS A 485 2.17 -12.63 -7.15
N ILE A 486 1.66 -11.54 -7.77
CA ILE A 486 1.70 -11.34 -9.24
C ILE A 486 3.07 -10.83 -9.71
N SER A 487 4.08 -10.84 -8.88
CA SER A 487 5.35 -10.16 -9.19
C SER A 487 6.21 -10.84 -10.26
N GLU A 488 5.77 -11.94 -10.90
CA GLU A 488 6.56 -12.49 -12.02
C GLU A 488 5.78 -13.24 -13.09
N PRO A 489 6.06 -12.96 -14.38
CA PRO A 489 5.69 -13.86 -15.45
C PRO A 489 6.52 -15.15 -15.32
N THR A 490 5.86 -16.26 -15.04
CA THR A 490 6.46 -17.58 -15.23
C THR A 490 6.72 -17.77 -16.73
N ARG A 491 7.97 -17.64 -17.16
CA ARG A 491 8.35 -18.16 -18.47
C ARG A 491 8.31 -19.68 -18.39
N HIS A 492 7.42 -20.29 -19.15
CA HIS A 492 7.61 -21.63 -19.69
C HIS A 492 8.39 -21.55 -20.99
#